data_08801bf33e89cd2d05cf0a00438d0129
#
_entry.id   08801bf33e89cd2d05cf0a00438d0129
#
_cell.length_a   1.000
_cell.length_b   1.000
_cell.length_c   1.000
_cell.angle_alpha   90.00
_cell.angle_beta   90.00
_cell.angle_gamma   90.00
#
_symmetry.space_group_name_H-M   'P 1'
#
loop_
_entity.id
_entity.type
_entity.pdbx_description
1 polymer ?
#
loop_
_entity_poly.entity_id
_entity_poly.type
_entity_poly.pdbx_seq_one_letter_code
_entity_poly.pdbx_strand_id
1 'polypeptide(L)'
;MASWSEDAAKNAALWTQSNAEYTDENATVNWAIDEISWGIWGIDESELNVLGDVDGLDVVELGCGTAYFSAWLAKRGAKPIGVDITPAQLATARRLMAETGIEFPLIEADAAETGLRDACADLVLSEYGASIWVDPYRWIPEAARLLRPGGRLVFLRNSTLVILCSDDELPAKERLVHPQFGMRRFEWPEGGVEFHLGHGEWIDLLRANGFEIERLIEIQAPADAETHPHYAYVTAEWARKWPCEEIWAARLTR
;
A
#
# COMPACT_ATOMS: atom_id res chain seq x y z
N MET A 1 12.61 -5.44 -23.09
CA MET A 1 11.89 -5.64 -21.81
C MET A 1 12.86 -5.21 -20.72
N ALA A 2 12.50 -4.22 -19.91
CA ALA A 2 13.28 -3.89 -18.71
C ALA A 2 13.31 -5.14 -17.82
N SER A 3 14.48 -5.54 -17.35
CA SER A 3 14.57 -6.66 -16.41
C SER A 3 14.21 -6.12 -15.03
N TRP A 4 13.19 -6.66 -14.42
CA TRP A 4 12.87 -6.37 -13.02
C TRP A 4 14.05 -6.66 -12.09
N SER A 5 14.11 -5.98 -10.96
CA SER A 5 15.07 -6.32 -9.91
C SER A 5 14.79 -7.74 -9.38
N GLU A 6 15.79 -8.37 -8.77
CA GLU A 6 15.61 -9.69 -8.15
C GLU A 6 14.50 -9.69 -7.10
N ASP A 7 14.43 -8.63 -6.27
CA ASP A 7 13.40 -8.48 -5.24
C ASP A 7 12.00 -8.31 -5.86
N ALA A 8 11.88 -7.50 -6.92
CA ALA A 8 10.62 -7.33 -7.65
C ALA A 8 10.13 -8.65 -8.27
N ALA A 9 11.04 -9.47 -8.81
CA ALA A 9 10.70 -10.78 -9.36
C ALA A 9 10.24 -11.77 -8.26
N LYS A 10 10.90 -11.77 -7.09
CA LYS A 10 10.48 -12.55 -5.91
C LYS A 10 9.07 -12.14 -5.45
N ASN A 11 8.81 -10.83 -5.35
CA ASN A 11 7.53 -10.30 -4.93
C ASN A 11 6.42 -10.63 -5.94
N ALA A 12 6.67 -10.52 -7.24
CA ALA A 12 5.72 -10.91 -8.27
C ALA A 12 5.37 -12.41 -8.20
N ALA A 13 6.34 -13.28 -7.91
CA ALA A 13 6.11 -14.71 -7.72
C ALA A 13 5.25 -15.00 -6.48
N LEU A 14 5.58 -14.39 -5.33
CA LEU A 14 4.79 -14.50 -4.09
C LEU A 14 3.34 -14.05 -4.31
N TRP A 15 3.13 -12.88 -4.91
CA TRP A 15 1.79 -12.34 -5.13
C TRP A 15 1.00 -13.09 -6.21
N THR A 16 1.67 -13.78 -7.15
CA THR A 16 1.03 -14.71 -8.06
C THR A 16 0.48 -15.92 -7.31
N GLN A 17 1.25 -16.49 -6.38
CA GLN A 17 0.80 -17.58 -5.51
C GLN A 17 -0.35 -17.13 -4.59
N SER A 18 -0.16 -16.01 -3.88
CA SER A 18 -1.18 -15.44 -3.00
C SER A 18 -2.50 -15.14 -3.74
N ASN A 19 -2.42 -14.72 -5.01
CA ASN A 19 -3.60 -14.51 -5.83
C ASN A 19 -4.38 -15.82 -6.02
N ALA A 20 -3.71 -16.90 -6.37
CA ALA A 20 -4.35 -18.18 -6.58
C ALA A 20 -4.94 -18.79 -5.28
N GLU A 21 -4.33 -18.52 -4.13
CA GLU A 21 -4.70 -19.10 -2.84
C GLU A 21 -5.73 -18.27 -2.07
N TYR A 22 -5.78 -16.95 -2.28
CA TYR A 22 -6.57 -16.07 -1.42
C TYR A 22 -7.13 -14.82 -2.11
N THR A 23 -6.31 -14.01 -2.80
CA THR A 23 -6.74 -12.66 -3.17
C THR A 23 -7.73 -12.66 -4.33
N ASP A 24 -7.72 -13.64 -5.24
CA ASP A 24 -8.70 -13.73 -6.34
C ASP A 24 -10.12 -13.95 -5.81
N GLU A 25 -10.28 -14.86 -4.86
CA GLU A 25 -11.60 -15.17 -4.26
C GLU A 25 -12.11 -13.97 -3.44
N ASN A 26 -11.26 -13.39 -2.61
CA ASN A 26 -11.63 -12.29 -1.72
C ASN A 26 -11.80 -10.94 -2.44
N ALA A 27 -11.21 -10.77 -3.62
CA ALA A 27 -11.34 -9.54 -4.40
C ALA A 27 -12.81 -9.20 -4.72
N THR A 28 -13.65 -10.19 -4.97
CA THR A 28 -15.07 -9.96 -5.26
C THR A 28 -15.80 -9.30 -4.10
N VAL A 29 -15.49 -9.71 -2.86
CA VAL A 29 -16.06 -9.11 -1.65
C VAL A 29 -15.56 -7.67 -1.49
N ASN A 30 -14.25 -7.45 -1.66
CA ASN A 30 -13.65 -6.13 -1.52
C ASN A 30 -14.20 -5.13 -2.57
N TRP A 31 -14.34 -5.55 -3.82
CA TRP A 31 -14.93 -4.71 -4.88
C TRP A 31 -16.40 -4.35 -4.64
N ALA A 32 -17.14 -5.19 -3.90
CA ALA A 32 -18.55 -4.93 -3.58
C ALA A 32 -18.73 -3.87 -2.49
N ILE A 33 -17.69 -3.56 -1.70
CA ILE A 33 -17.74 -2.53 -0.65
C ILE A 33 -17.90 -1.16 -1.30
N ASP A 34 -18.81 -0.34 -0.76
CA ASP A 34 -19.05 1.02 -1.26
C ASP A 34 -18.24 2.09 -0.50
N GLU A 35 -17.87 1.83 0.75
CA GLU A 35 -17.10 2.75 1.56
C GLU A 35 -15.60 2.45 1.50
N ILE A 36 -14.77 3.51 1.47
CA ILE A 36 -13.31 3.34 1.57
C ILE A 36 -12.96 3.05 3.03
N SER A 37 -12.19 1.99 3.23
CA SER A 37 -11.62 1.65 4.54
C SER A 37 -10.14 1.35 4.43
N TRP A 38 -9.43 1.42 5.56
CA TRP A 38 -7.98 1.32 5.63
C TRP A 38 -7.53 0.13 6.46
N GLY A 39 -6.57 -0.59 5.92
CA GLY A 39 -5.83 -1.62 6.63
C GLY A 39 -6.64 -2.86 6.98
N ILE A 40 -6.00 -3.75 7.75
CA ILE A 40 -6.61 -5.04 8.13
C ILE A 40 -7.76 -4.89 9.15
N TRP A 41 -7.86 -3.72 9.80
CA TRP A 41 -8.95 -3.43 10.74
C TRP A 41 -10.15 -2.75 10.09
N GLY A 42 -10.05 -2.41 8.79
CA GLY A 42 -11.13 -1.79 8.04
C GLY A 42 -11.60 -0.46 8.62
N ILE A 43 -10.68 0.42 9.03
CA ILE A 43 -11.05 1.73 9.59
C ILE A 43 -11.59 2.63 8.48
N ASP A 44 -12.80 3.13 8.65
CA ASP A 44 -13.47 3.94 7.64
C ASP A 44 -12.71 5.23 7.31
N GLU A 45 -12.63 5.57 6.02
CA GLU A 45 -12.08 6.85 5.56
C GLU A 45 -12.84 8.04 6.16
N SER A 46 -14.14 7.89 6.40
CA SER A 46 -14.96 8.92 7.05
C SER A 46 -14.51 9.26 8.48
N GLU A 47 -13.86 8.34 9.18
CA GLU A 47 -13.26 8.56 10.50
C GLU A 47 -11.87 9.18 10.39
N LEU A 48 -11.04 8.67 9.48
CA LEU A 48 -9.64 9.10 9.34
C LEU A 48 -9.52 10.41 8.56
N ASN A 49 -10.37 10.61 7.56
CA ASN A 49 -10.38 11.77 6.65
C ASN A 49 -8.98 12.08 6.12
N VAL A 50 -8.37 11.08 5.49
CA VAL A 50 -7.02 11.17 4.95
C VAL A 50 -7.03 11.62 3.50
N LEU A 51 -7.96 11.08 2.70
CA LEU A 51 -8.06 11.39 1.27
C LEU A 51 -8.76 12.73 1.03
N GLY A 52 -9.83 13.00 1.79
CA GLY A 52 -10.72 14.11 1.54
C GLY A 52 -11.59 13.87 0.31
N ASP A 53 -11.98 14.95 -0.37
CA ASP A 53 -12.76 14.86 -1.62
C ASP A 53 -11.86 14.41 -2.77
N VAL A 54 -12.22 13.29 -3.39
CA VAL A 54 -11.48 12.69 -4.51
C VAL A 54 -12.20 12.83 -5.86
N ASP A 55 -13.40 13.44 -5.90
CA ASP A 55 -14.16 13.59 -7.13
C ASP A 55 -13.36 14.35 -8.19
N GLY A 56 -13.29 13.78 -9.39
CA GLY A 56 -12.57 14.33 -10.52
C GLY A 56 -11.05 14.25 -10.48
N LEU A 57 -10.44 13.82 -9.37
CA LEU A 57 -8.98 13.71 -9.25
C LEU A 57 -8.41 12.62 -10.17
N ASP A 58 -7.29 12.92 -10.81
CA ASP A 58 -6.43 11.90 -11.44
C ASP A 58 -5.61 11.21 -10.34
N VAL A 59 -5.75 9.89 -10.22
CA VAL A 59 -5.10 9.11 -9.15
C VAL A 59 -4.21 8.02 -9.77
N VAL A 60 -3.05 7.77 -9.17
CA VAL A 60 -2.22 6.59 -9.49
C VAL A 60 -2.07 5.76 -8.22
N GLU A 61 -2.53 4.50 -8.27
CA GLU A 61 -2.32 3.52 -7.20
C GLU A 61 -1.10 2.66 -7.53
N LEU A 62 -0.08 2.70 -6.66
CA LEU A 62 1.18 1.98 -6.82
C LEU A 62 1.17 0.67 -6.01
N GLY A 63 1.20 -0.46 -6.72
CA GLY A 63 0.99 -1.79 -6.15
C GLY A 63 -0.49 -2.04 -5.87
N CYS A 64 -1.33 -1.88 -6.91
CA CYS A 64 -2.78 -1.94 -6.75
C CYS A 64 -3.34 -3.35 -6.49
N GLY A 65 -2.54 -4.40 -6.69
CA GLY A 65 -3.00 -5.78 -6.55
C GLY A 65 -4.23 -6.06 -7.40
N THR A 66 -5.33 -6.53 -6.78
CA THR A 66 -6.63 -6.74 -7.43
C THR A 66 -7.41 -5.44 -7.66
N ALA A 67 -6.82 -4.28 -7.39
CA ALA A 67 -7.32 -2.93 -7.64
C ALA A 67 -8.66 -2.59 -6.98
N TYR A 68 -8.96 -3.18 -5.81
CA TYR A 68 -10.18 -2.86 -5.09
C TYR A 68 -10.19 -1.41 -4.58
N PHE A 69 -9.04 -0.87 -4.16
CA PHE A 69 -8.96 0.51 -3.70
C PHE A 69 -9.18 1.50 -4.86
N SER A 70 -8.57 1.24 -6.03
CA SER A 70 -8.88 1.97 -7.26
C SER A 70 -10.37 1.91 -7.62
N ALA A 71 -11.03 0.75 -7.45
CA ALA A 71 -12.47 0.62 -7.69
C ALA A 71 -13.30 1.49 -6.72
N TRP A 72 -12.94 1.52 -5.43
CA TRP A 72 -13.59 2.40 -4.44
C TRP A 72 -13.44 3.88 -4.79
N LEU A 73 -12.26 4.29 -5.26
CA LEU A 73 -11.99 5.65 -5.72
C LEU A 73 -12.82 5.98 -6.97
N ALA A 74 -12.90 5.06 -7.94
CA ALA A 74 -13.71 5.24 -9.14
C ALA A 74 -15.20 5.41 -8.81
N LYS A 75 -15.74 4.66 -7.86
CA LYS A 75 -17.12 4.82 -7.36
C LYS A 75 -17.38 6.22 -6.79
N ARG A 76 -16.34 6.92 -6.34
CA ARG A 76 -16.39 8.28 -5.80
C ARG A 76 -16.03 9.37 -6.82
N GLY A 77 -16.01 9.03 -8.12
CA GLY A 77 -15.76 9.97 -9.19
C GLY A 77 -14.30 10.29 -9.48
N ALA A 78 -13.34 9.66 -8.78
CA ALA A 78 -11.93 9.77 -9.13
C ALA A 78 -11.63 9.04 -10.46
N LYS A 79 -10.47 9.36 -11.05
CA LYS A 79 -9.95 8.74 -12.27
C LYS A 79 -8.69 7.96 -11.97
N PRO A 80 -8.80 6.75 -11.37
CA PRO A 80 -7.64 5.97 -11.00
C PRO A 80 -6.94 5.33 -12.20
N ILE A 81 -5.63 5.11 -12.03
CA ILE A 81 -4.80 4.21 -12.82
C ILE A 81 -4.18 3.24 -11.82
N GLY A 82 -4.46 1.94 -11.96
CA GLY A 82 -3.83 0.91 -11.15
C GLY A 82 -2.53 0.43 -11.77
N VAL A 83 -1.46 0.42 -10.99
CA VAL A 83 -0.15 -0.10 -11.39
C VAL A 83 0.22 -1.28 -10.50
N ASP A 84 0.49 -2.44 -11.10
CA ASP A 84 0.99 -3.61 -10.37
C ASP A 84 1.97 -4.40 -11.25
N ILE A 85 2.92 -5.07 -10.61
CA ILE A 85 3.92 -5.90 -11.28
C ILE A 85 3.41 -7.32 -11.55
N THR A 86 2.30 -7.72 -10.92
CA THR A 86 1.80 -9.11 -10.89
C THR A 86 0.67 -9.33 -11.91
N PRO A 87 0.93 -10.01 -13.04
CA PRO A 87 -0.12 -10.26 -14.05
C PRO A 87 -1.36 -10.97 -13.52
N ALA A 88 -1.21 -11.88 -12.54
CA ALA A 88 -2.32 -12.60 -11.93
C ALA A 88 -3.28 -11.66 -11.19
N GLN A 89 -2.75 -10.74 -10.38
CA GLN A 89 -3.53 -9.72 -9.69
C GLN A 89 -4.31 -8.84 -10.69
N LEU A 90 -3.62 -8.37 -11.74
CA LEU A 90 -4.25 -7.56 -12.78
C LEU A 90 -5.30 -8.33 -13.60
N ALA A 91 -5.14 -9.65 -13.76
CA ALA A 91 -6.15 -10.48 -14.41
C ALA A 91 -7.44 -10.56 -13.58
N THR A 92 -7.33 -10.71 -12.25
CA THR A 92 -8.44 -10.61 -11.30
C THR A 92 -9.13 -9.25 -11.40
N ALA A 93 -8.37 -8.16 -11.38
CA ALA A 93 -8.92 -6.82 -11.52
C ALA A 93 -9.69 -6.64 -12.82
N ARG A 94 -9.16 -7.10 -13.99
CA ARG A 94 -9.85 -7.02 -15.29
C ARG A 94 -11.13 -7.84 -15.30
N ARG A 95 -11.15 -9.00 -14.66
CA ARG A 95 -12.38 -9.82 -14.51
C ARG A 95 -13.43 -9.04 -13.74
N LEU A 96 -13.09 -8.45 -12.61
CA LEU A 96 -14.03 -7.69 -11.77
C LEU A 96 -14.49 -6.40 -12.44
N MET A 97 -13.65 -5.73 -13.22
CA MET A 97 -14.07 -4.61 -14.08
C MET A 97 -15.18 -5.04 -15.04
N ALA A 98 -15.00 -6.17 -15.71
CA ALA A 98 -16.01 -6.69 -16.64
C ALA A 98 -17.32 -7.10 -15.93
N GLU A 99 -17.24 -7.64 -14.72
CA GLU A 99 -18.40 -8.06 -13.92
C GLU A 99 -19.18 -6.88 -13.33
N THR A 100 -18.48 -5.81 -12.91
CA THR A 100 -19.09 -4.67 -12.21
C THR A 100 -19.40 -3.48 -13.11
N GLY A 101 -18.77 -3.39 -14.29
CA GLY A 101 -18.85 -2.23 -15.18
C GLY A 101 -18.03 -1.02 -14.69
N ILE A 102 -17.21 -1.17 -13.66
CA ILE A 102 -16.30 -0.13 -13.19
C ILE A 102 -15.00 -0.27 -13.96
N GLU A 103 -14.65 0.71 -14.79
CA GLU A 103 -13.51 0.63 -15.69
C GLU A 103 -12.47 1.75 -15.42
N PHE A 104 -11.20 1.39 -15.40
CA PHE A 104 -10.06 2.31 -15.32
C PHE A 104 -8.80 1.63 -15.91
N PRO A 105 -7.77 2.38 -16.30
CA PRO A 105 -6.54 1.80 -16.82
C PRO A 105 -5.79 0.95 -15.78
N LEU A 106 -5.28 -0.21 -16.23
CA LEU A 106 -4.39 -1.08 -15.48
C LEU A 106 -3.07 -1.22 -16.22
N ILE A 107 -1.95 -1.01 -15.54
CA ILE A 107 -0.60 -1.04 -16.09
C ILE A 107 0.21 -2.10 -15.36
N GLU A 108 0.79 -3.02 -16.14
CA GLU A 108 1.75 -4.00 -15.64
C GLU A 108 3.15 -3.36 -15.64
N ALA A 109 3.60 -2.90 -14.47
CA ALA A 109 4.90 -2.24 -14.30
C ALA A 109 5.42 -2.34 -12.86
N ASP A 110 6.74 -2.18 -12.69
CA ASP A 110 7.36 -1.92 -11.39
C ASP A 110 6.92 -0.52 -10.89
N ALA A 111 6.42 -0.42 -9.68
CA ALA A 111 6.01 0.85 -9.08
C ALA A 111 7.17 1.85 -8.88
N ALA A 112 8.42 1.39 -9.02
CA ALA A 112 9.60 2.25 -9.05
C ALA A 112 9.92 2.82 -10.45
N GLU A 113 9.25 2.35 -11.51
CA GLU A 113 9.44 2.78 -12.90
C GLU A 113 8.16 2.47 -13.71
N THR A 114 7.12 3.26 -13.49
CA THR A 114 5.78 2.98 -14.03
C THR A 114 5.64 3.21 -15.54
N GLY A 115 6.55 3.99 -16.14
CA GLY A 115 6.46 4.42 -17.54
C GLY A 115 5.35 5.46 -17.80
N LEU A 116 4.63 5.91 -16.78
CA LEU A 116 3.67 6.99 -16.88
C LEU A 116 4.38 8.35 -17.07
N ARG A 117 3.70 9.32 -17.66
CA ARG A 117 4.23 10.68 -17.86
C ARG A 117 4.38 11.41 -16.52
N ASP A 118 5.30 12.37 -16.48
CA ASP A 118 5.47 13.26 -15.34
C ASP A 118 4.19 14.08 -15.09
N ALA A 119 3.97 14.47 -13.84
CA ALA A 119 2.90 15.35 -13.39
C ALA A 119 1.52 14.94 -13.96
N CYS A 120 1.21 13.64 -13.89
CA CYS A 120 -0.05 13.09 -14.40
C CYS A 120 -1.12 12.88 -13.32
N ALA A 121 -0.76 12.95 -12.03
CA ALA A 121 -1.66 12.65 -10.92
C ALA A 121 -1.81 13.83 -9.94
N ASP A 122 -3.00 13.95 -9.37
CA ASP A 122 -3.30 14.83 -8.23
C ASP A 122 -3.07 14.08 -6.90
N LEU A 123 -3.23 12.76 -6.93
CA LEU A 123 -3.01 11.85 -5.80
C LEU A 123 -2.23 10.63 -6.27
N VAL A 124 -1.17 10.28 -5.54
CA VAL A 124 -0.53 8.96 -5.62
C VAL A 124 -0.87 8.21 -4.35
N LEU A 125 -1.31 6.97 -4.50
CA LEU A 125 -1.75 6.11 -3.41
C LEU A 125 -0.96 4.82 -3.38
N SER A 126 -0.72 4.27 -2.19
CA SER A 126 -0.27 2.89 -2.02
C SER A 126 -0.81 2.33 -0.71
N GLU A 127 -1.72 1.37 -0.79
CA GLU A 127 -2.26 0.64 0.35
C GLU A 127 -1.69 -0.77 0.35
N TYR A 128 -0.76 -1.05 1.26
CA TYR A 128 0.03 -2.30 1.31
C TYR A 128 0.71 -2.72 0.00
N GLY A 129 0.78 -1.84 -0.98
CA GLY A 129 1.41 -2.09 -2.27
C GLY A 129 2.89 -1.71 -2.28
N ALA A 130 3.27 -0.71 -3.08
CA ALA A 130 4.65 -0.22 -3.16
C ALA A 130 5.21 0.21 -1.79
N SER A 131 4.34 0.66 -0.87
CA SER A 131 4.69 1.10 0.48
C SER A 131 5.38 0.04 1.34
N ILE A 132 5.25 -1.25 0.98
CA ILE A 132 5.88 -2.39 1.65
C ILE A 132 6.83 -3.12 0.68
N TRP A 133 6.39 -3.38 -0.56
CA TRP A 133 7.01 -4.34 -1.46
C TRP A 133 8.04 -3.74 -2.41
N VAL A 134 8.21 -2.41 -2.40
CA VAL A 134 9.20 -1.73 -3.25
C VAL A 134 10.15 -0.88 -2.40
N ASP A 135 11.44 -0.92 -2.75
CA ASP A 135 12.46 -0.11 -2.06
C ASP A 135 12.02 1.37 -2.00
N PRO A 136 11.85 1.96 -0.79
CA PRO A 136 11.41 3.34 -0.63
C PRO A 136 12.27 4.35 -1.40
N TYR A 137 13.57 4.12 -1.49
CA TYR A 137 14.48 4.99 -2.22
C TYR A 137 14.30 4.94 -3.75
N ARG A 138 13.45 4.05 -4.24
CA ARG A 138 13.10 3.93 -5.66
C ARG A 138 11.67 4.41 -5.95
N TRP A 139 10.68 3.98 -5.17
CA TRP A 139 9.29 4.32 -5.48
C TRP A 139 8.87 5.73 -4.99
N ILE A 140 9.47 6.28 -3.92
CA ILE A 140 9.16 7.65 -3.47
C ILE A 140 9.59 8.71 -4.51
N PRO A 141 10.78 8.65 -5.14
CA PRO A 141 11.13 9.51 -6.27
C PRO A 141 10.14 9.37 -7.45
N GLU A 142 9.70 8.15 -7.75
CA GLU A 142 8.70 7.91 -8.81
C GLU A 142 7.34 8.53 -8.44
N ALA A 143 6.87 8.35 -7.21
CA ALA A 143 5.65 9.01 -6.73
C ALA A 143 5.73 10.54 -6.86
N ALA A 144 6.88 11.14 -6.49
CA ALA A 144 7.10 12.58 -6.65
C ALA A 144 7.08 13.00 -8.12
N ARG A 145 7.65 12.20 -9.04
CA ARG A 145 7.63 12.48 -10.50
C ARG A 145 6.22 12.42 -11.07
N LEU A 146 5.40 11.48 -10.60
CA LEU A 146 4.02 11.31 -11.09
C LEU A 146 3.09 12.45 -10.65
N LEU A 147 3.34 13.03 -9.48
CA LEU A 147 2.49 14.06 -8.91
C LEU A 147 2.66 15.41 -9.60
N ARG A 148 1.54 16.10 -9.77
CA ARG A 148 1.53 17.55 -10.08
C ARG A 148 2.04 18.33 -8.87
N PRO A 149 2.62 19.53 -9.06
CA PRO A 149 2.90 20.44 -7.94
C PRO A 149 1.64 20.65 -7.08
N GLY A 150 1.76 20.49 -5.77
CA GLY A 150 0.64 20.53 -4.83
C GLY A 150 -0.14 19.23 -4.72
N GLY A 151 0.15 18.21 -5.52
CA GLY A 151 -0.44 16.88 -5.41
C GLY A 151 -0.03 16.15 -4.13
N ARG A 152 -0.76 15.12 -3.77
CA ARG A 152 -0.60 14.41 -2.50
C ARG A 152 -0.14 12.98 -2.71
N LEU A 153 0.73 12.52 -1.81
CA LEU A 153 1.08 11.13 -1.63
C LEU A 153 0.41 10.64 -0.35
N VAL A 154 -0.36 9.55 -0.44
CA VAL A 154 -0.95 8.88 0.72
C VAL A 154 -0.59 7.40 0.66
N PHE A 155 -0.05 6.86 1.73
CA PHE A 155 0.25 5.42 1.75
C PHE A 155 0.05 4.81 3.13
N LEU A 156 -0.48 3.59 3.15
CA LEU A 156 -0.60 2.74 4.32
C LEU A 156 0.43 1.63 4.25
N ARG A 157 1.00 1.28 5.40
CA ARG A 157 2.00 0.22 5.56
C ARG A 157 1.99 -0.33 6.98
N ASN A 158 2.70 -1.42 7.19
CA ASN A 158 3.02 -1.91 8.53
C ASN A 158 3.81 -0.85 9.29
N SER A 159 3.48 -0.61 10.56
CA SER A 159 4.19 0.35 11.38
C SER A 159 5.66 -0.07 11.60
N THR A 160 6.51 0.91 11.84
CA THR A 160 7.89 0.64 12.26
C THR A 160 7.93 -0.25 13.50
N LEU A 161 7.02 -0.05 14.46
CA LEU A 161 7.01 -0.80 15.72
C LEU A 161 6.68 -2.28 15.51
N VAL A 162 5.66 -2.62 14.69
CA VAL A 162 5.29 -4.01 14.48
C VAL A 162 6.43 -4.79 13.84
N ILE A 163 7.15 -4.19 12.89
CA ILE A 163 8.31 -4.84 12.25
C ILE A 163 9.44 -5.09 13.25
N LEU A 164 9.71 -4.13 14.13
CA LEU A 164 10.72 -4.32 15.18
C LEU A 164 10.35 -5.44 16.18
N CYS A 165 9.06 -5.75 16.30
CA CYS A 165 8.51 -6.79 17.18
C CYS A 165 8.23 -8.13 16.46
N SER A 166 8.41 -8.21 15.13
CA SER A 166 8.15 -9.41 14.32
C SER A 166 9.45 -10.20 14.12
N ASP A 167 9.37 -11.51 14.25
CA ASP A 167 10.42 -12.46 13.87
C ASP A 167 9.85 -13.50 12.89
N ASP A 168 10.61 -14.54 12.58
CA ASP A 168 10.17 -15.63 11.69
C ASP A 168 8.99 -16.44 12.24
N GLU A 169 8.56 -16.18 13.47
CA GLU A 169 7.43 -16.84 14.13
C GLU A 169 6.30 -15.85 14.39
N LEU A 170 5.23 -15.93 13.60
CA LEU A 170 4.04 -15.11 13.80
C LEU A 170 3.25 -15.49 15.07
N PRO A 171 2.52 -14.59 15.69
CA PRO A 171 2.42 -13.15 15.43
C PRO A 171 3.54 -12.32 16.09
N ALA A 172 3.54 -11.00 15.81
CA ALA A 172 4.45 -10.04 16.43
C ALA A 172 4.50 -10.18 17.96
N LYS A 173 5.69 -10.03 18.53
CA LYS A 173 5.97 -10.23 19.96
C LYS A 173 5.74 -8.93 20.76
N GLU A 174 5.58 -9.05 22.08
CA GLU A 174 5.57 -7.88 22.99
C GLU A 174 7.01 -7.47 23.40
N ARG A 175 7.96 -7.56 22.47
CA ARG A 175 9.37 -7.18 22.66
C ARG A 175 10.03 -6.86 21.33
N LEU A 176 11.02 -6.00 21.35
CA LEU A 176 11.86 -5.73 20.18
C LEU A 176 12.74 -6.94 19.87
N VAL A 177 12.77 -7.37 18.62
CA VAL A 177 13.57 -8.50 18.11
C VAL A 177 14.55 -8.07 17.02
N HIS A 178 14.30 -6.94 16.37
CA HIS A 178 15.18 -6.35 15.37
C HIS A 178 15.77 -5.03 15.83
N PRO A 179 17.00 -4.67 15.41
CA PRO A 179 17.52 -3.33 15.54
C PRO A 179 16.80 -2.36 14.60
N GLN A 180 16.47 -1.17 15.09
CA GLN A 180 15.87 -0.12 14.26
C GLN A 180 16.86 0.52 13.30
N PHE A 181 18.10 0.79 13.78
CA PHE A 181 19.11 1.44 12.94
C PHE A 181 19.62 0.51 11.86
N GLY A 182 19.52 0.96 10.60
CA GLY A 182 19.86 0.19 9.41
C GLY A 182 18.77 -0.79 8.96
N MET A 183 17.59 -0.71 9.54
CA MET A 183 16.42 -1.43 9.08
C MET A 183 16.06 -0.96 7.66
N ARG A 184 15.96 -1.90 6.71
CA ARG A 184 15.54 -1.55 5.35
C ARG A 184 14.91 -2.71 4.59
N ARG A 185 15.60 -3.84 4.45
CA ARG A 185 15.19 -4.97 3.63
C ARG A 185 15.01 -6.20 4.49
N PHE A 186 13.84 -6.79 4.42
CA PHE A 186 13.49 -8.02 5.12
C PHE A 186 13.07 -9.08 4.09
N GLU A 187 13.54 -10.29 4.27
CA GLU A 187 13.12 -11.45 3.49
C GLU A 187 12.55 -12.46 4.47
N TRP A 188 11.24 -12.69 4.39
CA TRP A 188 10.52 -13.54 5.32
C TRP A 188 10.48 -15.00 4.85
N PRO A 189 10.32 -15.98 5.77
CA PRO A 189 10.28 -17.41 5.43
C PRO A 189 9.18 -17.78 4.43
N GLU A 190 8.05 -17.07 4.46
CA GLU A 190 6.93 -17.27 3.54
C GLU A 190 7.24 -16.84 2.11
N GLY A 191 8.33 -16.17 1.92
CA GLY A 191 8.80 -15.59 0.65
C GLY A 191 8.49 -14.10 0.55
N GLY A 192 8.97 -13.50 -0.54
CA GLY A 192 8.87 -12.05 -0.76
C GLY A 192 9.92 -11.24 -0.01
N VAL A 193 10.01 -9.99 -0.39
CA VAL A 193 10.95 -9.02 0.18
C VAL A 193 10.19 -7.75 0.53
N GLU A 194 10.17 -7.40 1.79
CA GLU A 194 9.57 -6.18 2.31
C GLU A 194 10.63 -5.12 2.60
N PHE A 195 10.20 -3.85 2.52
CA PHE A 195 11.06 -2.72 2.78
C PHE A 195 10.47 -1.81 3.87
N HIS A 196 11.25 -1.58 4.91
CA HIS A 196 10.84 -0.80 6.07
C HIS A 196 11.95 0.17 6.49
N LEU A 197 11.54 1.37 6.90
CA LEU A 197 12.44 2.40 7.43
C LEU A 197 11.96 2.84 8.80
N GLY A 198 12.85 3.38 9.60
CA GLY A 198 12.47 4.12 10.80
C GLY A 198 11.78 5.44 10.44
N HIS A 199 10.95 5.99 11.34
CA HIS A 199 10.22 7.25 11.07
C HIS A 199 11.15 8.41 10.69
N GLY A 200 12.32 8.52 11.31
CA GLY A 200 13.32 9.54 10.94
C GLY A 200 13.79 9.42 9.49
N GLU A 201 14.06 8.19 9.04
CA GLU A 201 14.48 7.92 7.66
C GLU A 201 13.34 8.17 6.66
N TRP A 202 12.09 7.82 7.02
CA TRP A 202 10.92 8.18 6.21
C TRP A 202 10.77 9.69 6.04
N ILE A 203 10.89 10.44 7.14
CA ILE A 203 10.80 11.91 7.12
C ILE A 203 11.89 12.49 6.22
N ASP A 204 13.14 12.04 6.37
CA ASP A 204 14.26 12.54 5.58
C ASP A 204 14.09 12.20 4.09
N LEU A 205 13.65 10.97 3.76
CA LEU A 205 13.42 10.55 2.39
C LEU A 205 12.30 11.35 1.71
N LEU A 206 11.17 11.51 2.38
CA LEU A 206 10.04 12.30 1.87
C LEU A 206 10.45 13.75 1.61
N ARG A 207 11.12 14.39 2.58
CA ARG A 207 11.59 15.77 2.44
C ARG A 207 12.64 15.94 1.33
N ALA A 208 13.55 14.97 1.18
CA ALA A 208 14.55 14.98 0.12
C ALA A 208 13.91 14.93 -1.29
N ASN A 209 12.71 14.35 -1.41
CA ASN A 209 11.94 14.28 -2.63
C ASN A 209 10.90 15.41 -2.79
N GLY A 210 10.96 16.44 -1.95
CA GLY A 210 10.13 17.64 -2.09
C GLY A 210 8.76 17.54 -1.42
N PHE A 211 8.54 16.55 -0.57
CA PHE A 211 7.31 16.41 0.20
C PHE A 211 7.34 17.17 1.51
N GLU A 212 6.23 17.81 1.84
CA GLU A 212 5.86 18.26 3.18
C GLU A 212 4.92 17.24 3.80
N ILE A 213 5.25 16.74 5.00
CA ILE A 213 4.45 15.73 5.69
C ILE A 213 3.26 16.43 6.34
N GLU A 214 2.05 16.05 5.92
CA GLU A 214 0.80 16.58 6.47
C GLU A 214 0.36 15.81 7.72
N ARG A 215 0.43 14.45 7.66
CA ARG A 215 -0.01 13.60 8.76
C ARG A 215 0.80 12.29 8.79
N LEU A 216 1.00 11.78 9.99
CA LEU A 216 1.27 10.38 10.29
C LEU A 216 0.18 9.90 11.23
N ILE A 217 -0.54 8.85 10.84
CA ILE A 217 -1.63 8.27 11.61
C ILE A 217 -1.22 6.86 11.99
N GLU A 218 -1.06 6.61 13.27
CA GLU A 218 -0.86 5.27 13.81
C GLU A 218 -2.22 4.64 14.09
N ILE A 219 -2.51 3.49 13.44
CA ILE A 219 -3.82 2.86 13.52
C ILE A 219 -3.89 1.95 14.75
N GLN A 220 -4.94 2.13 15.55
CA GLN A 220 -5.29 1.26 16.66
C GLN A 220 -6.43 0.33 16.24
N ALA A 221 -6.31 -0.96 16.55
CA ALA A 221 -7.41 -1.91 16.32
C ALA A 221 -8.65 -1.52 17.15
N PRO A 222 -9.87 -1.56 16.58
CA PRO A 222 -11.11 -1.37 17.31
C PRO A 222 -11.23 -2.30 18.52
N ALA A 223 -12.02 -1.88 19.52
CA ALA A 223 -12.16 -2.65 20.77
C ALA A 223 -12.76 -4.05 20.56
N ASP A 224 -13.61 -4.19 19.56
CA ASP A 224 -14.29 -5.42 19.14
C ASP A 224 -13.61 -6.15 17.98
N ALA A 225 -12.46 -5.63 17.48
CA ALA A 225 -11.73 -6.28 16.40
C ALA A 225 -11.31 -7.71 16.78
N GLU A 226 -11.39 -8.62 15.82
CA GLU A 226 -10.87 -9.98 15.91
C GLU A 226 -9.56 -10.09 15.11
N THR A 227 -8.66 -10.99 15.53
CA THR A 227 -7.44 -11.25 14.77
C THR A 227 -7.78 -11.76 13.37
N HIS A 228 -7.20 -11.13 12.34
CA HIS A 228 -7.48 -11.47 10.95
C HIS A 228 -7.06 -12.93 10.66
N PRO A 229 -7.96 -13.77 10.12
CA PRO A 229 -7.70 -15.22 9.98
C PRO A 229 -6.57 -15.54 8.99
N HIS A 230 -6.34 -14.70 7.98
CA HIS A 230 -5.30 -14.91 6.96
C HIS A 230 -4.05 -14.06 7.24
N TYR A 231 -4.22 -12.77 7.56
CA TYR A 231 -3.11 -11.86 7.86
C TYR A 231 -2.79 -11.83 9.36
N ALA A 232 -2.40 -12.99 9.90
CA ALA A 232 -2.17 -13.16 11.34
C ALA A 232 -0.77 -12.71 11.80
N TYR A 233 -0.14 -11.74 11.12
CA TYR A 233 1.16 -11.19 11.52
C TYR A 233 1.09 -10.43 12.84
N VAL A 234 -0.10 -10.02 13.26
CA VAL A 234 -0.36 -9.36 14.54
C VAL A 234 -1.72 -9.80 15.09
N THR A 235 -1.85 -9.89 16.41
CA THR A 235 -3.15 -10.15 17.04
C THR A 235 -3.91 -8.85 17.31
N ALA A 236 -5.25 -8.92 17.34
CA ALA A 236 -6.09 -7.79 17.71
C ALA A 236 -5.78 -7.29 19.13
N GLU A 237 -5.42 -8.19 20.07
CA GLU A 237 -5.01 -7.82 21.42
C GLU A 237 -3.73 -6.96 21.41
N TRP A 238 -2.73 -7.32 20.61
CA TRP A 238 -1.50 -6.56 20.42
C TRP A 238 -1.82 -5.19 19.80
N ALA A 239 -2.59 -5.17 18.72
CA ALA A 239 -2.89 -3.96 17.95
C ALA A 239 -3.84 -2.99 18.67
N ARG A 240 -4.53 -3.42 19.73
CA ARG A 240 -5.24 -2.51 20.65
C ARG A 240 -4.30 -1.75 21.59
N LYS A 241 -3.09 -2.21 21.79
CA LYS A 241 -2.10 -1.60 22.68
C LYS A 241 -1.07 -0.78 21.93
N TRP A 242 -0.71 -1.22 20.72
CA TRP A 242 0.37 -0.63 19.91
C TRP A 242 -0.03 -0.55 18.43
N PRO A 243 0.46 0.44 17.68
CA PRO A 243 0.15 0.54 16.27
C PRO A 243 0.82 -0.61 15.49
N CYS A 244 0.04 -1.34 14.70
CA CYS A 244 0.57 -2.31 13.75
C CYS A 244 0.60 -1.77 12.31
N GLU A 245 -0.18 -0.74 12.05
CA GLU A 245 -0.30 -0.06 10.76
C GLU A 245 -0.13 1.44 10.94
N GLU A 246 0.35 2.09 9.89
CA GLU A 246 0.50 3.54 9.86
C GLU A 246 0.15 4.09 8.47
N ILE A 247 -0.53 5.24 8.44
CA ILE A 247 -0.82 5.99 7.22
C ILE A 247 0.00 7.26 7.22
N TRP A 248 0.70 7.48 6.11
CA TRP A 248 1.42 8.71 5.82
C TRP A 248 0.66 9.52 4.78
N ALA A 249 0.48 10.79 5.03
CA ALA A 249 -0.01 11.75 4.07
C ALA A 249 1.00 12.89 3.93
N ALA A 250 1.38 13.17 2.69
CA ALA A 250 2.39 14.17 2.37
C ALA A 250 2.01 14.93 1.09
N ARG A 251 2.39 16.18 0.98
CA ARG A 251 2.11 17.07 -0.15
C ARG A 251 3.39 17.41 -0.89
N LEU A 252 3.39 17.26 -2.21
CA LEU A 252 4.50 17.70 -3.05
C LEU A 252 4.49 19.23 -3.17
N THR A 253 5.57 19.89 -2.74
CA THR A 253 5.67 21.36 -2.66
C THR A 253 6.39 22.03 -3.84
N ARG A 254 6.85 21.23 -4.82
CA ARG A 254 7.65 21.75 -5.96
C ARG A 254 7.05 21.35 -7.29
#